data_31b50eaa1e9e3ae1d4192ee89ccd3dd8
#
_entry.id   31b50eaa1e9e3ae1d4192ee89ccd3dd8
#
_cell.length_a   1.000
_cell.length_b   1.000
_cell.length_c   1.000
_cell.angle_alpha   90.00
_cell.angle_beta   90.00
_cell.angle_gamma   90.00
#
_symmetry.space_group_name_H-M   'P 1'
#
loop_
_entity.id
_entity.type
_entity.pdbx_description
1 polymer ?
#
loop_
_entity_poly.entity_id
_entity_poly.type
_entity_poly.pdbx_seq_one_letter_code
_entity_poly.pdbx_strand_id
1 'polypeptide(L)'
;MTNSGELIAINGVIIVNDTVENTTHADSYYVAEDTVIARIEINGDTATDVLASYVSTPATAVKGGVLITPQSGAYFSGITLTSGSVVVILK
;
A
#
# COMPACT_ATOMS: atom_id res chain seq x y z
N MET A 1 -17.41 -8.06 -16.26
CA MET A 1 -16.75 -7.10 -16.99
C MET A 1 -16.42 -5.92 -16.10
N THR A 2 -15.46 -5.29 -16.44
CA THR A 2 -14.97 -4.24 -15.58
C THR A 2 -15.27 -2.90 -16.14
N ASN A 3 -15.70 -2.01 -15.29
CA ASN A 3 -15.90 -0.65 -15.70
C ASN A 3 -14.61 0.11 -15.62
N SER A 4 -14.45 0.97 -16.58
CA SER A 4 -13.34 1.90 -16.58
C SER A 4 -13.35 2.74 -15.32
N GLY A 5 -12.22 2.85 -14.66
CA GLY A 5 -12.09 3.61 -13.43
C GLY A 5 -12.40 2.84 -12.16
N GLU A 6 -12.89 1.63 -12.29
CA GLU A 6 -13.08 0.80 -11.12
C GLU A 6 -11.78 0.18 -10.67
N LEU A 7 -11.65 0.01 -9.37
CA LEU A 7 -10.55 -0.71 -8.78
C LEU A 7 -10.77 -2.20 -8.99
N ILE A 8 -9.81 -2.85 -9.66
CA ILE A 8 -9.92 -4.28 -9.96
C ILE A 8 -8.87 -5.03 -9.17
N ALA A 9 -9.33 -5.99 -8.39
CA ALA A 9 -8.45 -6.87 -7.65
C ALA A 9 -8.54 -8.28 -8.24
N ILE A 10 -7.77 -8.52 -9.29
CA ILE A 10 -7.80 -9.79 -10.05
C ILE A 10 -7.39 -10.96 -9.17
N ASN A 11 -6.42 -10.76 -8.28
CA ASN A 11 -5.88 -11.81 -7.42
C ASN A 11 -6.35 -11.69 -5.99
N GLY A 12 -7.36 -10.85 -5.73
CA GLY A 12 -7.91 -10.67 -4.40
C GLY A 12 -7.31 -9.50 -3.65
N VAL A 13 -7.77 -9.32 -2.42
CA VAL A 13 -7.32 -8.24 -1.55
C VAL A 13 -7.13 -8.75 -0.13
N ILE A 14 -6.28 -8.05 0.62
CA ILE A 14 -6.16 -8.22 2.06
C ILE A 14 -6.36 -6.83 2.69
N ILE A 15 -7.16 -6.75 3.73
CA ILE A 15 -7.34 -5.50 4.47
C ILE A 15 -6.35 -5.50 5.64
N VAL A 16 -5.49 -4.48 5.67
CA VAL A 16 -4.56 -4.26 6.76
C VAL A 16 -5.10 -3.12 7.61
N ASN A 17 -5.50 -3.44 8.83
CA ASN A 17 -6.10 -2.47 9.75
C ASN A 17 -5.46 -2.54 11.13
N ASP A 18 -4.20 -2.98 11.20
CA ASP A 18 -3.42 -3.05 12.42
C ASP A 18 -2.01 -2.51 12.16
N THR A 19 -1.16 -2.56 13.16
CA THR A 19 0.21 -2.03 13.10
C THR A 19 1.26 -3.11 12.84
N VAL A 20 0.84 -4.31 12.53
CA VAL A 20 1.73 -5.42 12.19
C VAL A 20 2.10 -5.34 10.71
N GLU A 21 3.38 -5.54 10.41
CA GLU A 21 3.83 -5.53 9.01
C GLU A 21 3.12 -6.61 8.20
N ASN A 22 2.58 -6.23 7.04
CA ASN A 22 2.04 -7.17 6.07
C ASN A 22 3.03 -7.30 4.92
N THR A 23 3.51 -8.52 4.68
CA THR A 23 4.54 -8.81 3.69
C THR A 23 3.99 -9.45 2.41
N THR A 24 2.70 -9.41 2.20
CA THR A 24 2.10 -9.93 0.98
C THR A 24 2.49 -9.08 -0.22
N HIS A 25 2.88 -9.72 -1.32
CA HIS A 25 3.21 -8.99 -2.54
C HIS A 25 1.97 -8.34 -3.12
N ALA A 26 2.08 -7.07 -3.47
CA ALA A 26 0.95 -6.27 -3.89
C ALA A 26 1.21 -5.53 -5.19
N ASP A 27 0.17 -5.43 -6.00
CA ASP A 27 0.17 -4.54 -7.16
C ASP A 27 -0.04 -3.09 -6.75
N SER A 28 -0.77 -2.87 -5.67
CA SER A 28 -1.04 -1.51 -5.20
C SER A 28 -1.65 -1.56 -3.80
N TYR A 29 -1.66 -0.39 -3.16
CA TYR A 29 -2.33 -0.18 -1.88
C TYR A 29 -3.43 0.85 -2.07
N TYR A 30 -4.64 0.53 -1.68
CA TYR A 30 -5.73 1.47 -1.64
C TYR A 30 -5.94 1.94 -0.20
N VAL A 31 -5.82 3.23 0.04
CA VAL A 31 -5.98 3.79 1.38
C VAL A 31 -7.45 3.92 1.68
N ALA A 32 -7.95 3.12 2.63
CA ALA A 32 -9.39 3.01 2.89
C ALA A 32 -9.90 4.15 3.78
N GLU A 33 -9.04 4.72 4.60
CA GLU A 33 -9.33 5.85 5.49
C GLU A 33 -8.05 6.64 5.69
N ASP A 34 -8.12 7.78 6.35
CA ASP A 34 -6.92 8.56 6.65
C ASP A 34 -5.92 7.69 7.42
N THR A 35 -4.74 7.50 6.86
CA THR A 35 -3.79 6.48 7.28
C THR A 35 -2.39 7.07 7.40
N VAL A 36 -1.73 6.83 8.52
CA VAL A 36 -0.30 7.10 8.68
C VAL A 36 0.45 5.82 8.41
N ILE A 37 1.28 5.83 7.36
CA ILE A 37 2.09 4.67 6.97
C ILE A 37 3.47 4.82 7.62
N ALA A 38 3.93 3.75 8.26
CA ALA A 38 5.22 3.76 8.95
C ALA A 38 6.36 3.28 8.05
N ARG A 39 6.07 2.38 7.10
CA ARG A 39 7.13 1.78 6.27
C ARG A 39 6.53 1.16 5.02
N ILE A 40 7.24 1.28 3.90
CA ILE A 40 6.94 0.56 2.66
C ILE A 40 8.20 -0.10 2.14
N GLU A 41 8.07 -1.36 1.68
CA GLU A 41 9.14 -2.12 1.05
C GLU A 41 8.71 -2.52 -0.35
N ILE A 42 9.70 -2.60 -1.25
CA ILE A 42 9.47 -3.02 -2.64
C ILE A 42 10.45 -4.13 -3.02
N ASN A 43 10.04 -4.95 -3.99
CA ASN A 43 10.89 -5.96 -4.64
C ASN A 43 11.53 -6.95 -3.68
N GLY A 44 10.91 -7.19 -2.53
CA GLY A 44 11.44 -8.12 -1.54
C GLY A 44 12.64 -7.59 -0.75
N ASP A 45 13.00 -6.33 -0.91
CA ASP A 45 14.10 -5.72 -0.17
C ASP A 45 13.62 -5.29 1.21
N THR A 46 13.93 -6.10 2.22
CA THR A 46 13.53 -5.85 3.60
C THR A 46 14.48 -4.90 4.33
N ALA A 47 15.60 -4.55 3.74
CA ALA A 47 16.60 -3.68 4.36
C ALA A 47 16.32 -2.20 4.12
N THR A 48 15.51 -1.87 3.13
CA THR A 48 15.31 -0.49 2.68
C THR A 48 13.85 -0.09 2.82
N ASP A 49 13.60 0.99 3.55
CA ASP A 49 12.29 1.63 3.61
C ASP A 49 12.20 2.66 2.50
N VAL A 50 11.21 2.49 1.62
CA VAL A 50 11.00 3.40 0.49
C VAL A 50 9.79 4.31 0.69
N LEU A 51 9.26 4.42 1.89
CA LEU A 51 8.06 5.21 2.18
C LEU A 51 8.19 6.65 1.64
N ALA A 52 9.33 7.28 1.83
CA ALA A 52 9.53 8.67 1.41
C ALA A 52 9.48 8.85 -0.11
N SER A 53 9.63 7.78 -0.88
CA SER A 53 9.47 7.81 -2.34
C SER A 53 8.00 7.84 -2.78
N TYR A 54 7.09 7.51 -1.89
CA TYR A 54 5.66 7.42 -2.16
C TYR A 54 4.83 8.43 -1.37
N VAL A 55 5.31 8.84 -0.20
CA VAL A 55 4.62 9.80 0.67
C VAL A 55 5.61 10.89 1.03
N SER A 56 5.38 12.10 0.52
CA SER A 56 6.34 13.20 0.70
C SER A 56 6.42 13.69 2.14
N THR A 57 5.36 13.51 2.91
CA THR A 57 5.30 13.91 4.32
C THR A 57 4.84 12.72 5.15
N PRO A 58 5.74 11.76 5.46
CA PRO A 58 5.32 10.48 6.04
C PRO A 58 4.58 10.59 7.38
N ALA A 59 4.85 11.62 8.17
CA ALA A 59 4.17 11.80 9.47
C ALA A 59 2.72 12.29 9.32
N THR A 60 2.35 12.76 8.13
CA THR A 60 0.99 13.24 7.86
C THR A 60 0.17 12.10 7.28
N ALA A 61 -1.08 11.99 7.74
CA ALA A 61 -1.95 10.94 7.24
C ALA A 61 -2.21 11.08 5.74
N VAL A 62 -2.14 9.97 5.02
CA VAL A 62 -2.59 9.87 3.64
C VAL A 62 -4.11 9.79 3.67
N LYS A 63 -4.77 10.59 2.85
CA LYS A 63 -6.23 10.64 2.82
C LYS A 63 -6.84 9.34 2.31
N GLY A 64 -7.96 8.95 2.87
CA GLY A 64 -8.76 7.85 2.35
C GLY A 64 -9.16 8.09 0.90
N GLY A 65 -9.15 7.02 0.10
CA GLY A 65 -9.47 7.08 -1.31
C GLY A 65 -8.28 7.21 -2.24
N VAL A 66 -7.06 7.28 -1.70
CA VAL A 66 -5.83 7.36 -2.51
C VAL A 66 -5.37 5.96 -2.89
N LEU A 67 -5.04 5.76 -4.15
CA LEU A 67 -4.42 4.53 -4.65
C LEU A 67 -2.92 4.78 -4.81
N ILE A 68 -2.11 3.97 -4.13
CA ILE A 68 -0.66 4.05 -4.21
C ILE A 68 -0.18 2.88 -5.09
N THR A 69 0.52 3.21 -6.17
CA THR A 69 1.05 2.21 -7.10
C THR A 69 2.57 2.22 -7.08
N PRO A 70 3.21 1.05 -7.27
CA PRO A 70 4.67 0.99 -7.29
C PRO A 70 5.22 1.60 -8.58
N GLN A 71 6.50 1.95 -8.53
CA GLN A 71 7.21 2.40 -9.72
C GLN A 71 7.19 1.31 -10.79
N SER A 72 7.35 1.73 -12.05
CA SER A 72 7.37 0.79 -13.18
C SER A 72 8.42 -0.30 -12.96
N GLY A 73 7.99 -1.55 -13.10
CA GLY A 73 8.86 -2.71 -12.91
C GLY A 73 8.99 -3.17 -11.48
N ALA A 74 8.38 -2.47 -10.52
CA ALA A 74 8.45 -2.83 -9.10
C ALA A 74 7.13 -3.43 -8.63
N TYR A 75 7.18 -4.09 -7.47
CA TYR A 75 5.98 -4.49 -6.73
C TYR A 75 6.18 -4.18 -5.26
N PHE A 76 5.08 -3.94 -4.55
CA PHE A 76 5.14 -3.76 -3.10
C PHE A 76 5.33 -5.11 -2.43
N SER A 77 6.24 -5.18 -1.46
CA SER A 77 6.54 -6.41 -0.74
C SER A 77 6.34 -6.29 0.77
N GLY A 78 6.06 -5.10 1.28
CA GLY A 78 5.76 -4.91 2.69
C GLY A 78 5.19 -3.54 2.98
N ILE A 79 4.26 -3.48 3.92
CA ILE A 79 3.70 -2.25 4.43
C ILE A 79 3.45 -2.37 5.93
N THR A 80 3.78 -1.32 6.66
CA THR A 80 3.49 -1.20 8.09
C THR A 80 2.76 0.11 8.32
N LEU A 81 1.67 0.06 9.08
CA LEU A 81 0.88 1.25 9.41
C LEU A 81 1.15 1.68 10.84
N THR A 82 1.11 2.98 11.08
CA THR A 82 1.02 3.55 12.42
C THR A 82 -0.44 3.66 12.82
N SER A 83 -1.32 4.00 11.89
CA SER A 83 -2.77 4.10 12.13
C SER A 83 -3.51 3.99 10.82
N GLY A 84 -4.82 3.75 10.87
CA GLY A 84 -5.68 3.70 9.72
C GLY A 84 -5.81 2.30 9.13
N SER A 85 -6.19 2.22 7.87
CA SER A 85 -6.35 0.95 7.17
C SER A 85 -6.09 1.09 5.68
N VAL A 86 -5.57 0.02 5.11
CA VAL A 86 -5.18 -0.07 3.70
C VAL A 86 -5.70 -1.38 3.13
N VAL A 87 -6.19 -1.32 1.91
CA VAL A 87 -6.53 -2.52 1.14
C VAL A 87 -5.32 -2.88 0.29
N VAL A 88 -4.73 -4.03 0.58
CA VAL A 88 -3.60 -4.58 -0.19
C VAL A 88 -4.18 -5.30 -1.39
N ILE A 89 -3.94 -4.78 -2.57
CA ILE A 89 -4.41 -5.40 -3.81
C ILE A 89 -3.33 -6.36 -4.28
N LEU A 90 -3.65 -7.64 -4.25
CA LEU A 90 -2.65 -8.70 -4.42
C LEU A 90 -2.10 -8.73 -5.84
N LYS A 91 -0.80 -8.97 -5.88
CA LYS A 91 -0.08 -9.11 -7.15
C LYS A 91 -0.44 -10.41 -7.86
#